data_f57d2e46d0c1dda2158a6aa676496515
#
_entry.id   f57d2e46d0c1dda2158a6aa676496515
#
_cell.length_a   1.000
_cell.length_b   1.000
_cell.length_c   1.000
_cell.angle_alpha   90.00
_cell.angle_beta   90.00
_cell.angle_gamma   90.00
#
_symmetry.space_group_name_H-M   'P 1'
#
loop_
_entity.id
_entity.type
_entity.pdbx_description
1 polymer ?
#
loop_
_entity_poly.entity_id
_entity_poly.type
_entity_poly.pdbx_seq_one_letter_code
_entity_poly.pdbx_strand_id
1 'polypeptide(L)'
;MTPTNLQLDHSSHRGAGRLPLRLLAHDVDIALNVGALFRIADALGVEHLHLAGSSPRPPDPKIRKTSRSAERHVAWSYAADPMETVAGLKAQGWRIVSLELSTRSIALGELAVAPGDRVCLVLGAENTGVCQALLDASDATVHIPMRGYNSSMNVANACAIAAYQIGQRLVHGLSTRDPDTR
;
A
#
# COMPACT_ATOMS: atom_id res chain seq x y z
N MET A 1 -33.00 20.50 16.27
CA MET A 1 -33.01 20.12 14.84
C MET A 1 -31.83 19.20 14.60
N THR A 2 -32.06 17.96 14.21
CA THR A 2 -31.01 17.03 13.84
C THR A 2 -30.37 17.54 12.55
N PRO A 3 -29.02 17.69 12.46
CA PRO A 3 -28.39 18.15 11.25
C PRO A 3 -28.66 17.18 10.10
N THR A 4 -29.08 17.71 8.95
CA THR A 4 -29.34 16.90 7.75
C THR A 4 -28.01 16.35 7.21
N ASN A 5 -27.93 15.02 7.01
CA ASN A 5 -26.76 14.39 6.40
C ASN A 5 -26.79 14.61 4.88
N LEU A 6 -25.98 15.54 4.39
CA LEU A 6 -25.87 15.88 2.97
C LEU A 6 -24.57 15.34 2.40
N GLN A 7 -24.61 14.87 1.13
CA GLN A 7 -23.41 14.50 0.40
C GLN A 7 -22.59 15.75 0.09
N LEU A 8 -21.30 15.71 0.44
CA LEU A 8 -20.37 16.80 0.14
C LEU A 8 -19.94 16.78 -1.33
N ASP A 9 -19.72 17.95 -1.90
CA ASP A 9 -19.18 18.10 -3.24
C ASP A 9 -17.66 17.81 -3.23
N HIS A 10 -17.17 17.20 -4.31
CA HIS A 10 -15.72 16.96 -4.50
C HIS A 10 -14.88 18.22 -4.45
N SER A 11 -15.43 19.38 -4.82
CA SER A 11 -14.75 20.67 -4.77
C SER A 11 -14.40 21.13 -3.34
N SER A 12 -15.11 20.61 -2.33
CA SER A 12 -14.87 20.91 -0.92
C SER A 12 -13.79 20.04 -0.28
N HIS A 13 -13.35 18.98 -0.97
CA HIS A 13 -12.32 18.09 -0.45
C HIS A 13 -10.96 18.81 -0.37
N ARG A 14 -10.31 18.69 0.78
CA ARG A 14 -8.93 19.16 1.00
C ARG A 14 -8.09 17.98 1.44
N GLY A 15 -7.02 17.67 0.69
CA GLY A 15 -6.10 16.61 1.05
C GLY A 15 -5.39 16.92 2.37
N ALA A 16 -5.17 15.89 3.19
CA ALA A 16 -4.48 15.99 4.47
C ALA A 16 -2.94 15.96 4.36
N GLY A 17 -2.40 15.96 3.14
CA GLY A 17 -0.96 15.82 2.90
C GLY A 17 -0.55 14.39 2.54
N ARG A 18 0.76 14.17 2.41
CA ARG A 18 1.31 12.85 2.08
C ARG A 18 1.80 12.14 3.35
N LEU A 19 1.57 10.84 3.39
CA LEU A 19 2.06 9.95 4.44
C LEU A 19 3.50 9.50 4.13
N PRO A 20 4.34 9.22 5.13
CA PRO A 20 5.62 8.56 4.94
C PRO A 20 5.42 7.06 4.63
N LEU A 21 4.59 6.80 3.64
CA LEU A 21 4.22 5.49 3.11
C LEU A 21 4.51 5.44 1.63
N ARG A 22 5.26 4.45 1.19
CA ARG A 22 5.51 4.14 -0.22
C ARG A 22 4.96 2.77 -0.55
N LEU A 23 4.69 2.53 -1.82
CA LEU A 23 4.30 1.23 -2.35
C LEU A 23 5.39 0.76 -3.33
N LEU A 24 5.69 -0.54 -3.31
CA LEU A 24 6.49 -1.22 -4.32
C LEU A 24 5.64 -2.36 -4.90
N ALA A 25 5.24 -2.23 -6.17
CA ALA A 25 4.49 -3.23 -6.90
C ALA A 25 5.45 -3.97 -7.86
N HIS A 26 5.73 -5.24 -7.56
CA HIS A 26 6.62 -6.10 -8.33
C HIS A 26 5.81 -7.18 -9.04
N ASP A 27 5.95 -7.25 -10.37
CA ASP A 27 5.25 -8.20 -11.25
C ASP A 27 3.72 -8.20 -11.09
N VAL A 28 3.14 -7.02 -10.80
CA VAL A 28 1.70 -6.83 -10.84
C VAL A 28 1.28 -6.66 -12.29
N ASP A 29 1.02 -7.78 -12.99
CA ASP A 29 0.93 -7.82 -14.46
C ASP A 29 -0.37 -7.22 -15.02
N ILE A 30 -1.40 -7.11 -14.21
CA ILE A 30 -2.71 -6.61 -14.64
C ILE A 30 -2.73 -5.08 -14.57
N ALA A 31 -2.69 -4.42 -15.74
CA ALA A 31 -2.68 -2.96 -15.86
C ALA A 31 -3.86 -2.26 -15.13
N LEU A 32 -5.03 -2.92 -15.03
CA LEU A 32 -6.17 -2.43 -14.26
C LEU A 32 -5.85 -2.38 -12.74
N ASN A 33 -5.09 -3.37 -12.23
CA ASN A 33 -4.64 -3.37 -10.84
C ASN A 33 -3.63 -2.26 -10.58
N VAL A 34 -2.65 -2.07 -11.48
CA VAL A 34 -1.71 -0.94 -11.38
C VAL A 34 -2.45 0.40 -11.37
N GLY A 35 -3.45 0.57 -12.23
CA GLY A 35 -4.28 1.77 -12.20
C GLY A 35 -5.06 1.95 -10.88
N ALA A 36 -5.55 0.85 -10.29
CA ALA A 36 -6.18 0.88 -8.98
C ALA A 36 -5.17 1.24 -7.88
N LEU A 37 -3.91 0.76 -7.95
CA LEU A 37 -2.85 1.15 -7.01
C LEU A 37 -2.57 2.66 -7.06
N PHE A 38 -2.52 3.28 -8.24
CA PHE A 38 -2.42 4.73 -8.37
C PHE A 38 -3.57 5.45 -7.66
N ARG A 39 -4.80 4.96 -7.86
CA ARG A 39 -5.98 5.56 -7.23
C ARG A 39 -5.98 5.40 -5.70
N ILE A 40 -5.54 4.27 -5.19
CA ILE A 40 -5.36 4.02 -3.76
C ILE A 40 -4.27 4.94 -3.20
N ALA A 41 -3.14 5.06 -3.91
CA ALA A 41 -2.03 5.92 -3.51
C ALA A 41 -2.46 7.40 -3.41
N ASP A 42 -3.23 7.89 -4.38
CA ASP A 42 -3.80 9.24 -4.36
C ASP A 42 -4.76 9.43 -3.18
N ALA A 43 -5.73 8.52 -3.04
CA ALA A 43 -6.77 8.61 -2.01
C ALA A 43 -6.22 8.54 -0.58
N LEU A 44 -5.15 7.79 -0.34
CA LEU A 44 -4.54 7.60 0.98
C LEU A 44 -3.33 8.51 1.24
N GLY A 45 -2.95 9.38 0.30
CA GLY A 45 -1.79 10.26 0.45
C GLY A 45 -0.45 9.51 0.46
N VAL A 46 -0.34 8.38 -0.24
CA VAL A 46 0.93 7.65 -0.41
C VAL A 46 1.97 8.56 -1.08
N GLU A 47 3.20 8.58 -0.54
CA GLU A 47 4.25 9.47 -1.02
C GLU A 47 4.73 9.10 -2.43
N HIS A 48 4.91 7.79 -2.71
CA HIS A 48 5.46 7.31 -3.97
C HIS A 48 5.01 5.88 -4.29
N LEU A 49 4.77 5.59 -5.57
CA LEU A 49 4.53 4.24 -6.09
C LEU A 49 5.73 3.80 -6.94
N HIS A 50 6.46 2.79 -6.48
CA HIS A 50 7.49 2.13 -7.26
C HIS A 50 6.88 0.96 -8.02
N LEU A 51 7.05 0.94 -9.33
CA LEU A 51 6.69 -0.18 -10.19
C LEU A 51 7.96 -0.94 -10.55
N ALA A 52 7.93 -2.28 -10.50
CA ALA A 52 9.11 -3.08 -10.79
C ALA A 52 8.80 -4.34 -11.59
N GLY A 53 9.83 -4.90 -12.22
CA GLY A 53 9.73 -6.12 -13.01
C GLY A 53 8.83 -5.97 -14.22
N SER A 54 7.90 -6.90 -14.40
CA SER A 54 6.93 -6.92 -15.51
C SER A 54 5.75 -5.98 -15.32
N SER A 55 5.64 -5.28 -14.19
CA SER A 55 4.50 -4.38 -13.92
C SER A 55 4.35 -3.33 -15.02
N PRO A 56 3.17 -3.23 -15.64
CA PRO A 56 2.88 -2.20 -16.65
C PRO A 56 2.96 -0.80 -16.03
N ARG A 57 3.34 0.18 -16.86
CA ARG A 57 3.57 1.56 -16.44
C ARG A 57 2.87 2.57 -17.33
N PRO A 58 2.56 3.77 -16.83
CA PRO A 58 2.09 4.85 -17.68
C PRO A 58 3.10 5.22 -18.78
N PRO A 59 2.62 5.64 -20.00
CA PRO A 59 1.22 5.76 -20.36
C PRO A 59 0.63 4.42 -20.81
N ASP A 60 -0.48 4.00 -20.21
CA ASP A 60 -1.23 2.81 -20.58
C ASP A 60 -2.74 3.11 -20.47
N PRO A 61 -3.55 2.83 -21.50
CA PRO A 61 -5.00 3.13 -21.48
C PRO A 61 -5.78 2.38 -20.39
N LYS A 62 -5.36 1.15 -20.05
CA LYS A 62 -5.99 0.36 -18.98
C LYS A 62 -5.66 0.91 -17.60
N ILE A 63 -4.40 1.34 -17.39
CA ILE A 63 -4.01 2.07 -16.16
C ILE A 63 -4.87 3.32 -16.03
N ARG A 64 -4.93 4.17 -17.07
CA ARG A 64 -5.70 5.41 -17.07
C ARG A 64 -7.19 5.20 -16.77
N LYS A 65 -7.77 4.10 -17.26
CA LYS A 65 -9.18 3.75 -17.03
C LYS A 65 -9.52 3.60 -15.55
N THR A 66 -8.65 2.96 -14.76
CA THR A 66 -8.88 2.65 -13.34
C THR A 66 -8.28 3.69 -12.39
N SER A 67 -7.15 4.30 -12.75
CA SER A 67 -6.51 5.35 -11.96
C SER A 67 -7.34 6.65 -11.91
N ARG A 68 -8.19 6.89 -12.91
CA ARG A 68 -8.99 8.13 -13.03
C ARG A 68 -8.13 9.38 -13.00
N SER A 69 -6.99 9.33 -13.67
CA SER A 69 -5.96 10.37 -13.76
C SER A 69 -5.07 10.53 -12.52
N ALA A 70 -5.21 9.66 -11.51
CA ALA A 70 -4.33 9.69 -10.32
C ALA A 70 -2.85 9.48 -10.69
N GLU A 71 -2.56 8.76 -11.79
CA GLU A 71 -1.19 8.57 -12.31
C GLU A 71 -0.46 9.86 -12.70
N ARG A 72 -1.19 11.00 -12.77
CA ARG A 72 -0.63 12.33 -13.04
C ARG A 72 -0.26 13.09 -11.77
N HIS A 73 -0.79 12.66 -10.61
CA HIS A 73 -0.67 13.35 -9.33
C HIS A 73 0.17 12.58 -8.33
N VAL A 74 0.18 11.26 -8.44
CA VAL A 74 1.01 10.39 -7.60
C VAL A 74 2.42 10.34 -8.18
N ALA A 75 3.43 10.62 -7.38
CA ALA A 75 4.81 10.41 -7.76
C ALA A 75 5.06 8.90 -7.95
N TRP A 76 5.72 8.53 -9.05
CA TRP A 76 6.04 7.15 -9.33
C TRP A 76 7.37 6.99 -10.06
N SER A 77 7.92 5.79 -10.01
CA SER A 77 9.13 5.38 -10.72
C SER A 77 9.03 3.94 -11.18
N TYR A 78 9.94 3.53 -12.05
CA TYR A 78 10.06 2.15 -12.51
C TYR A 78 11.53 1.68 -12.41
N ALA A 79 11.71 0.44 -11.95
CA ALA A 79 12.99 -0.27 -11.97
C ALA A 79 12.79 -1.69 -12.52
N ALA A 80 13.71 -2.18 -13.35
CA ALA A 80 13.64 -3.55 -13.84
C ALA A 80 13.87 -4.56 -12.71
N ASP A 81 14.80 -4.26 -11.82
CA ASP A 81 15.11 -5.05 -10.63
C ASP A 81 14.51 -4.37 -9.38
N PRO A 82 13.56 -5.01 -8.68
CA PRO A 82 13.00 -4.49 -7.43
C PRO A 82 14.03 -4.36 -6.32
N MET A 83 15.11 -5.16 -6.35
CA MET A 83 16.15 -5.15 -5.31
C MET A 83 16.94 -3.85 -5.30
N GLU A 84 17.15 -3.20 -6.47
CA GLU A 84 17.74 -1.86 -6.53
C GLU A 84 16.91 -0.84 -5.76
N THR A 85 15.57 -0.90 -5.96
CA THR A 85 14.63 -0.04 -5.24
C THR A 85 14.68 -0.30 -3.74
N VAL A 86 14.67 -1.57 -3.32
CA VAL A 86 14.73 -1.95 -1.89
C VAL A 86 16.03 -1.48 -1.25
N ALA A 87 17.18 -1.69 -1.90
CA ALA A 87 18.47 -1.26 -1.37
C ALA A 87 18.53 0.27 -1.19
N GLY A 88 18.05 1.03 -2.20
CA GLY A 88 17.97 2.48 -2.14
C GLY A 88 17.04 3.00 -1.04
N LEU A 89 15.90 2.33 -0.83
CA LEU A 89 14.95 2.67 0.22
C LEU A 89 15.52 2.39 1.62
N LYS A 90 16.14 1.23 1.82
CA LYS A 90 16.81 0.89 3.10
C LYS A 90 17.92 1.88 3.44
N ALA A 91 18.74 2.25 2.47
CA ALA A 91 19.80 3.26 2.66
C ALA A 91 19.25 4.64 3.09
N GLN A 92 17.98 4.93 2.74
CA GLN A 92 17.26 6.13 3.13
C GLN A 92 16.46 5.98 4.44
N GLY A 93 16.57 4.84 5.14
CA GLY A 93 15.86 4.57 6.39
C GLY A 93 14.40 4.16 6.23
N TRP A 94 13.99 3.67 5.05
CA TRP A 94 12.66 3.09 4.87
C TRP A 94 12.63 1.65 5.38
N ARG A 95 11.62 1.33 6.15
CA ARG A 95 11.30 -0.04 6.57
C ARG A 95 10.54 -0.75 5.45
N ILE A 96 11.03 -1.89 5.01
CA ILE A 96 10.43 -2.69 3.95
C ILE A 96 9.47 -3.71 4.58
N VAL A 97 8.20 -3.66 4.20
CA VAL A 97 7.16 -4.53 4.73
C VAL A 97 6.47 -5.24 3.57
N SER A 98 6.64 -6.56 3.46
CA SER A 98 5.95 -7.35 2.43
C SER A 98 4.53 -7.73 2.88
N LEU A 99 3.56 -7.55 1.97
CA LEU A 99 2.19 -8.02 2.16
C LEU A 99 2.02 -9.38 1.50
N GLU A 100 2.17 -10.45 2.28
CA GLU A 100 2.14 -11.82 1.81
C GLU A 100 1.80 -12.80 2.94
N LEU A 101 1.10 -13.89 2.60
CA LEU A 101 0.90 -15.01 3.53
C LEU A 101 2.09 -15.95 3.45
N SER A 102 2.93 -15.97 4.47
CA SER A 102 4.13 -16.80 4.54
C SER A 102 4.28 -17.47 5.92
N THR A 103 5.20 -18.40 6.02
CA THR A 103 5.50 -19.11 7.30
C THR A 103 5.99 -18.17 8.41
N ARG A 104 6.47 -16.97 8.06
CA ARG A 104 7.00 -15.97 9.01
C ARG A 104 6.15 -14.70 9.07
N SER A 105 5.03 -14.65 8.33
CA SER A 105 4.16 -13.47 8.35
C SER A 105 3.37 -13.37 9.64
N ILE A 106 3.24 -12.16 10.15
CA ILE A 106 2.37 -11.82 11.28
C ILE A 106 1.06 -11.20 10.75
N ALA A 107 0.02 -11.20 11.56
CA ALA A 107 -1.21 -10.50 11.17
C ALA A 107 -0.94 -9.00 11.00
N LEU A 108 -1.52 -8.38 9.99
CA LEU A 108 -1.36 -6.94 9.71
C LEU A 108 -1.66 -6.07 10.95
N GLY A 109 -2.60 -6.54 11.79
CA GLY A 109 -2.94 -5.92 13.06
C GLY A 109 -1.81 -5.88 14.09
N GLU A 110 -0.84 -6.77 13.99
CA GLU A 110 0.30 -6.92 14.91
C GLU A 110 1.55 -6.15 14.46
N LEU A 111 1.55 -5.60 13.23
CA LEU A 111 2.69 -4.83 12.74
C LEU A 111 2.89 -3.59 13.62
N ALA A 112 4.03 -3.52 14.29
CA ALA A 112 4.42 -2.34 15.06
C ALA A 112 4.84 -1.21 14.11
N VAL A 113 4.06 -0.13 14.07
CA VAL A 113 4.32 1.11 13.33
C VAL A 113 3.94 2.28 14.23
N ALA A 114 4.77 3.30 14.26
CA ALA A 114 4.59 4.49 15.07
C ALA A 114 4.68 5.78 14.22
N PRO A 115 4.17 6.91 14.73
CA PRO A 115 4.41 8.21 14.10
C PRO A 115 5.91 8.48 13.96
N GLY A 116 6.29 8.93 12.74
CA GLY A 116 7.69 9.15 12.39
C GLY A 116 8.37 7.98 11.67
N ASP A 117 7.78 6.79 11.69
CA ASP A 117 8.26 5.68 10.86
C ASP A 117 8.06 5.98 9.37
N ARG A 118 8.90 5.36 8.53
CA ARG A 118 8.82 5.42 7.08
C ARG A 118 8.68 4.00 6.56
N VAL A 119 7.57 3.69 5.91
CA VAL A 119 7.24 2.33 5.48
C VAL A 119 7.12 2.24 3.97
N CYS A 120 7.76 1.24 3.37
CA CYS A 120 7.49 0.81 2.00
C CYS A 120 6.76 -0.54 2.04
N LEU A 121 5.50 -0.54 1.60
CA LEU A 121 4.68 -1.74 1.47
C LEU A 121 4.95 -2.40 0.13
N VAL A 122 5.43 -3.64 0.16
CA VAL A 122 5.72 -4.45 -1.02
C VAL A 122 4.53 -5.33 -1.38
N LEU A 123 4.16 -5.29 -2.65
CA LEU A 123 3.07 -6.05 -3.26
C LEU A 123 3.66 -6.94 -4.35
N GLY A 124 3.24 -8.19 -4.40
CA GLY A 124 3.69 -9.16 -5.40
C GLY A 124 2.68 -9.39 -6.52
N ALA A 125 3.06 -10.30 -7.40
CA ALA A 125 2.25 -10.77 -8.53
C ALA A 125 0.95 -11.43 -8.07
N GLU A 126 -0.10 -11.35 -8.90
CA GLU A 126 -1.42 -11.91 -8.57
C GLU A 126 -1.40 -13.44 -8.41
N ASN A 127 -0.53 -14.13 -9.13
CA ASN A 127 -0.50 -15.60 -9.15
C ASN A 127 0.58 -16.19 -8.24
N THR A 128 1.72 -15.52 -8.09
CA THR A 128 2.90 -16.06 -7.39
C THR A 128 3.22 -15.31 -6.09
N GLY A 129 2.53 -14.20 -5.85
CA GLY A 129 2.76 -13.37 -4.67
C GLY A 129 4.09 -12.64 -4.68
N VAL A 130 4.59 -12.30 -3.51
CA VAL A 130 5.88 -11.64 -3.32
C VAL A 130 7.00 -12.66 -3.49
N CYS A 131 7.95 -12.41 -4.39
CA CYS A 131 9.06 -13.33 -4.64
C CYS A 131 9.97 -13.48 -3.41
N GLN A 132 10.68 -14.63 -3.33
CA GLN A 132 11.50 -14.97 -2.17
C GLN A 132 12.57 -13.91 -1.86
N ALA A 133 13.22 -13.35 -2.88
CA ALA A 133 14.24 -12.33 -2.69
C ALA A 133 13.70 -11.08 -1.96
N LEU A 134 12.48 -10.65 -2.30
CA LEU A 134 11.80 -9.52 -1.63
C LEU A 134 11.37 -9.89 -0.21
N LEU A 135 10.87 -11.13 0.00
CA LEU A 135 10.55 -11.62 1.35
C LEU A 135 11.78 -11.63 2.26
N ASP A 136 12.91 -12.13 1.74
CA ASP A 136 14.17 -12.21 2.50
C ASP A 136 14.76 -10.82 2.78
N ALA A 137 14.54 -9.86 1.88
CA ALA A 137 14.97 -8.49 2.06
C ALA A 137 14.04 -7.65 2.94
N SER A 138 12.84 -8.15 3.27
CA SER A 138 11.87 -7.42 4.06
C SER A 138 12.21 -7.41 5.55
N ASP A 139 11.97 -6.27 6.19
CA ASP A 139 12.14 -6.11 7.64
C ASP A 139 10.97 -6.73 8.42
N ALA A 140 9.82 -6.92 7.74
CA ALA A 140 8.67 -7.66 8.23
C ALA A 140 7.84 -8.19 7.04
N THR A 141 7.15 -9.31 7.25
CA THR A 141 6.11 -9.79 6.35
C THR A 141 4.80 -9.82 7.12
N VAL A 142 3.76 -9.27 6.50
CA VAL A 142 2.43 -9.20 7.11
C VAL A 142 1.38 -9.83 6.20
N HIS A 143 0.34 -10.39 6.79
CA HIS A 143 -0.82 -10.87 6.06
C HIS A 143 -2.12 -10.28 6.60
N ILE A 144 -3.14 -10.20 5.74
CA ILE A 144 -4.50 -9.89 6.15
C ILE A 144 -5.17 -11.20 6.57
N PRO A 145 -5.60 -11.37 7.84
CA PRO A 145 -6.29 -12.59 8.28
C PRO A 145 -7.59 -12.80 7.50
N MET A 146 -7.62 -13.85 6.68
CA MET A 146 -8.79 -14.21 5.90
C MET A 146 -9.72 -15.09 6.73
N ARG A 147 -11.04 -14.82 6.66
CA ARG A 147 -12.07 -15.60 7.40
C ARG A 147 -12.87 -16.52 6.49
N GLY A 148 -12.68 -16.43 5.17
CA GLY A 148 -13.31 -17.26 4.16
C GLY A 148 -12.44 -18.47 3.77
N TYR A 149 -12.87 -19.18 2.73
CA TYR A 149 -12.12 -20.31 2.19
C TYR A 149 -10.91 -19.91 1.35
N ASN A 150 -10.96 -18.73 0.71
CA ASN A 150 -9.84 -18.25 -0.09
C ASN A 150 -8.74 -17.69 0.82
N SER A 151 -7.50 -18.02 0.52
CA SER A 151 -6.30 -17.57 1.25
C SER A 151 -5.80 -16.20 0.78
N SER A 152 -6.34 -15.67 -0.33
CA SER A 152 -5.91 -14.42 -0.94
C SER A 152 -7.10 -13.59 -1.45
N MET A 153 -6.82 -12.32 -1.74
CA MET A 153 -7.73 -11.40 -2.40
C MET A 153 -7.01 -10.64 -3.50
N ASN A 154 -7.75 -9.89 -4.31
CA ASN A 154 -7.16 -9.03 -5.33
C ASN A 154 -6.09 -8.09 -4.73
N VAL A 155 -4.94 -7.95 -5.40
CA VAL A 155 -3.78 -7.19 -4.91
C VAL A 155 -4.09 -5.74 -4.59
N ALA A 156 -4.93 -5.08 -5.39
CA ALA A 156 -5.33 -3.69 -5.12
C ALA A 156 -6.23 -3.59 -3.88
N ASN A 157 -7.14 -4.54 -3.66
CA ASN A 157 -7.95 -4.59 -2.46
C ASN A 157 -7.10 -4.85 -1.21
N ALA A 158 -6.16 -5.80 -1.28
CA ALA A 158 -5.21 -6.06 -0.21
C ALA A 158 -4.36 -4.82 0.10
N CYS A 159 -3.85 -4.15 -0.94
CA CYS A 159 -3.12 -2.91 -0.82
C CYS A 159 -3.94 -1.82 -0.10
N ALA A 160 -5.21 -1.63 -0.48
CA ALA A 160 -6.06 -0.60 0.12
C ALA A 160 -6.24 -0.82 1.63
N ILE A 161 -6.48 -2.07 2.05
CA ILE A 161 -6.63 -2.45 3.47
C ILE A 161 -5.32 -2.20 4.22
N ALA A 162 -4.20 -2.71 3.70
CA ALA A 162 -2.92 -2.63 4.38
C ALA A 162 -2.40 -1.18 4.43
N ALA A 163 -2.47 -0.45 3.32
CA ALA A 163 -2.02 0.94 3.24
C ALA A 163 -2.85 1.86 4.15
N TYR A 164 -4.17 1.66 4.23
CA TYR A 164 -5.03 2.41 5.14
C TYR A 164 -4.65 2.14 6.60
N GLN A 165 -4.53 0.87 6.99
CA GLN A 165 -4.20 0.51 8.37
C GLN A 165 -2.81 1.00 8.80
N ILE A 166 -1.80 0.87 7.93
CA ILE A 166 -0.45 1.38 8.17
C ILE A 166 -0.49 2.92 8.24
N GLY A 167 -1.19 3.57 7.30
CA GLY A 167 -1.33 5.02 7.27
C GLY A 167 -1.94 5.61 8.54
N GLN A 168 -2.98 4.98 9.09
CA GLN A 168 -3.57 5.41 10.36
C GLN A 168 -2.55 5.37 11.52
N ARG A 169 -1.69 4.35 11.56
CA ARG A 169 -0.66 4.24 12.59
C ARG A 169 0.49 5.22 12.42
N LEU A 170 0.86 5.51 11.18
CA LEU A 170 1.87 6.54 10.88
C LEU A 170 1.45 7.94 11.34
N VAL A 171 0.13 8.21 11.37
CA VAL A 171 -0.41 9.51 11.82
C VAL A 171 -0.70 9.53 13.31
N HIS A 172 -1.34 8.47 13.83
CA HIS A 172 -1.93 8.49 15.18
C HIS A 172 -1.23 7.55 16.18
N GLY A 173 -0.31 6.71 15.72
CA GLY A 173 0.23 5.63 16.51
C GLY A 173 -0.76 4.47 16.70
N LEU A 174 -0.39 3.49 17.53
CA LEU A 174 -1.32 2.47 17.99
C LEU A 174 -2.31 3.15 18.95
N SER A 175 -3.58 3.23 18.57
CA SER A 175 -4.64 3.49 19.53
C SER A 175 -4.65 2.30 20.50
N THR A 176 -3.95 2.42 21.61
CA THR A 176 -4.19 1.55 22.77
C THR A 176 -5.62 1.86 23.21
N ARG A 177 -6.59 1.06 22.78
CA ARG A 177 -7.83 0.97 23.54
C ARG A 177 -7.41 0.48 24.91
N ASP A 178 -7.43 1.40 25.85
CA ASP A 178 -7.36 1.08 27.27
C ASP A 178 -8.51 0.09 27.55
N PRO A 179 -8.25 -1.16 27.97
CA PRO A 179 -9.31 -2.13 28.24
C PRO A 179 -10.16 -1.75 29.45
N ASP A 180 -9.83 -0.65 30.17
CA ASP A 180 -10.44 -0.28 31.45
C ASP A 180 -11.38 0.93 31.40
N THR A 181 -11.79 1.45 30.27
CA THR A 181 -12.91 2.40 30.18
C THR A 181 -14.21 1.66 29.90
N ARG A 182 -14.81 1.11 30.95
CA ARG A 182 -16.23 0.79 31.04
C ARG A 182 -17.03 2.01 31.47
#